data_cc8489a7b5c3841332a4da3dd3e83425
#
_entry.id   cc8489a7b5c3841332a4da3dd3e83425
#
_cell.length_a   1.000
_cell.length_b   1.000
_cell.length_c   1.000
_cell.angle_alpha   90.00
_cell.angle_beta   90.00
_cell.angle_gamma   90.00
#
_symmetry.space_group_name_H-M   'P 1'
#
loop_
_entity.id
_entity.type
_entity.pdbx_description
1 polymer ?
#
loop_
_entity_poly.entity_id
_entity_poly.type
_entity_poly.pdbx_seq_one_letter_code
_entity_poly.pdbx_strand_id
1 'polypeptide(L)'
;MSKVPISVCLIAKDEEKNIEECLKRLKPYGFEIIVTDTGSTDRTKELASRYADKVLDFAWIDDFSAARNFCAQHASNNWILSLDCDEYVNSIDV
;
A
#
# COMPACT_ATOMS: atom_id res chain seq x y z
N MET A 1 -2.60 -5.12 -21.71
CA MET A 1 -3.74 -4.65 -20.94
C MET A 1 -3.36 -3.42 -20.13
N SER A 2 -4.13 -2.36 -20.25
CA SER A 2 -3.81 -1.12 -19.58
C SER A 2 -4.18 -1.19 -18.09
N LYS A 3 -3.37 -0.59 -17.27
CA LYS A 3 -3.64 -0.48 -15.85
C LYS A 3 -4.66 0.63 -15.60
N VAL A 4 -5.42 0.48 -14.54
CA VAL A 4 -6.30 1.54 -14.08
C VAL A 4 -5.42 2.70 -13.60
N PRO A 5 -5.72 3.96 -13.97
CA PRO A 5 -4.85 5.10 -13.60
C PRO A 5 -5.06 5.53 -12.15
N ILE A 6 -4.96 4.59 -11.25
CA ILE A 6 -5.14 4.80 -9.81
C ILE A 6 -3.98 4.17 -9.06
N SER A 7 -3.40 4.91 -8.14
CA SER A 7 -2.35 4.39 -7.26
C SER A 7 -2.93 4.16 -5.88
N VAL A 8 -2.75 2.95 -5.36
CA VAL A 8 -3.18 2.60 -4.01
C VAL A 8 -1.99 2.77 -3.07
N CYS A 9 -2.16 3.60 -2.06
CA CYS A 9 -1.15 3.83 -1.05
C CYS A 9 -1.54 3.14 0.24
N LEU A 10 -0.68 2.26 0.71
CA LEU A 10 -0.87 1.52 1.95
C LEU A 10 0.23 1.87 2.92
N ILE A 11 -0.14 2.17 4.15
CA ILE A 11 0.81 2.38 5.24
C ILE A 11 0.77 1.12 6.10
N ALA A 12 1.90 0.47 6.28
CA ALA A 12 1.95 -0.81 6.98
C ALA A 12 3.00 -0.83 8.07
N LYS A 13 2.65 -1.43 9.20
CA LYS A 13 3.60 -1.71 10.28
C LYS A 13 3.17 -2.98 10.96
N ASP A 14 4.04 -4.00 10.94
CA ASP A 14 3.79 -5.28 11.59
C ASP A 14 2.45 -5.89 11.17
N GLU A 15 2.21 -5.93 9.86
CA GLU A 15 0.99 -6.46 9.26
C GLU A 15 1.21 -7.80 8.57
N GLU A 16 2.20 -8.58 9.02
CA GLU A 16 2.57 -9.85 8.40
C GLU A 16 1.36 -10.76 8.16
N LYS A 17 0.41 -10.78 9.09
CA LYS A 17 -0.76 -11.65 8.97
C LYS A 17 -1.77 -11.18 7.94
N ASN A 18 -1.80 -9.90 7.65
CA ASN A 18 -2.85 -9.30 6.82
C ASN A 18 -2.36 -8.78 5.47
N ILE A 19 -1.07 -8.42 5.39
CA ILE A 19 -0.57 -7.69 4.22
C ILE A 19 -0.71 -8.51 2.93
N GLU A 20 -0.41 -9.79 2.98
CA GLU A 20 -0.46 -10.62 1.78
C GLU A 20 -1.87 -10.73 1.23
N GLU A 21 -2.85 -11.00 2.09
CA GLU A 21 -4.23 -11.11 1.65
C GLU A 21 -4.76 -9.78 1.16
N CYS A 22 -4.41 -8.69 1.84
CA CYS A 22 -4.80 -7.35 1.43
C CYS A 22 -4.33 -7.06 0.00
N LEU A 23 -3.07 -7.35 -0.29
CA LEU A 23 -2.51 -7.10 -1.60
C LEU A 23 -3.08 -8.02 -2.67
N LYS A 24 -3.33 -9.27 -2.32
CA LYS A 24 -3.98 -10.21 -3.25
C LYS A 24 -5.36 -9.72 -3.67
N ARG A 25 -6.09 -9.09 -2.77
CA ARG A 25 -7.41 -8.55 -3.08
C ARG A 25 -7.34 -7.34 -4.00
N LEU A 26 -6.26 -6.59 -3.93
CA LEU A 26 -6.10 -5.39 -4.76
C LEU A 26 -5.57 -5.69 -6.16
N LYS A 27 -4.80 -6.76 -6.32
CA LYS A 27 -4.19 -7.10 -7.60
C LYS A 27 -5.17 -7.16 -8.78
N PRO A 28 -6.33 -7.80 -8.63
CA PRO A 28 -7.26 -7.95 -9.78
C PRO A 28 -7.80 -6.62 -10.31
N TYR A 29 -7.73 -5.55 -9.52
CA TYR A 29 -8.22 -4.24 -9.97
C TYR A 29 -7.26 -3.54 -10.92
N GLY A 30 -6.01 -3.98 -10.99
CA GLY A 30 -5.03 -3.37 -11.88
C GLY A 30 -4.46 -2.06 -11.38
N PHE A 31 -4.56 -1.78 -10.08
CA PHE A 31 -3.99 -0.57 -9.48
C PHE A 31 -2.47 -0.65 -9.42
N GLU A 32 -1.84 0.52 -9.42
CA GLU A 32 -0.47 0.61 -8.96
C GLU A 32 -0.49 0.53 -7.44
N ILE A 33 0.24 -0.41 -6.87
CA ILE A 33 0.23 -0.65 -5.43
C ILE A 33 1.55 -0.20 -4.83
N ILE A 34 1.47 0.73 -3.87
CA ILE A 34 2.63 1.27 -3.17
C ILE A 34 2.44 1.02 -1.69
N VAL A 35 3.38 0.31 -1.08
CA VAL A 35 3.35 0.03 0.35
C VAL A 35 4.46 0.83 1.03
N THR A 36 4.10 1.63 2.02
CA THR A 36 5.06 2.34 2.84
C THR A 36 5.16 1.64 4.18
N ASP A 37 6.33 1.09 4.45
CA ASP A 37 6.61 0.39 5.69
C ASP A 37 7.16 1.38 6.71
N THR A 38 6.49 1.49 7.86
CA THR A 38 6.86 2.44 8.90
C THR A 38 7.63 1.81 10.05
N GLY A 39 8.45 0.83 9.73
CA GLY A 39 9.33 0.22 10.71
C GLY A 39 8.89 -1.13 11.22
N SER A 40 8.39 -1.99 10.31
CA SER A 40 7.99 -3.35 10.68
C SER A 40 9.19 -4.16 11.15
N THR A 41 8.98 -4.96 12.19
CA THR A 41 9.99 -5.88 12.71
C THR A 41 9.71 -7.32 12.29
N ASP A 42 8.61 -7.56 11.60
CA ASP A 42 8.21 -8.87 11.11
C ASP A 42 8.45 -8.97 9.59
N ARG A 43 7.76 -9.88 8.91
CA ARG A 43 7.94 -10.12 7.48
C ARG A 43 7.04 -9.26 6.60
N THR A 44 6.43 -8.21 7.15
CA THR A 44 5.53 -7.34 6.39
C THR A 44 6.15 -6.84 5.09
N LYS A 45 7.36 -6.29 5.21
CA LYS A 45 8.04 -5.71 4.05
C LYS A 45 8.37 -6.76 3.00
N GLU A 46 8.82 -7.94 3.44
CA GLU A 46 9.13 -9.03 2.53
C GLU A 46 7.89 -9.49 1.78
N LEU A 47 6.78 -9.68 2.49
CA LEU A 47 5.54 -10.13 1.87
C LEU A 47 4.97 -9.08 0.94
N ALA A 48 5.06 -7.81 1.33
CA ALA A 48 4.60 -6.71 0.50
C ALA A 48 5.34 -6.66 -0.83
N SER A 49 6.64 -6.91 -0.81
CA SER A 49 7.46 -6.84 -2.02
C SER A 49 7.08 -7.88 -3.07
N ARG A 50 6.35 -8.90 -2.69
CA ARG A 50 5.90 -9.94 -3.63
C ARG A 50 4.73 -9.48 -4.49
N TYR A 51 3.97 -8.51 -4.02
CA TYR A 51 2.72 -8.10 -4.69
C TYR A 51 2.69 -6.62 -5.06
N ALA A 52 3.37 -5.77 -4.28
CA ALA A 52 3.35 -4.34 -4.52
C ALA A 52 4.27 -3.96 -5.66
N ASP A 53 3.91 -2.90 -6.37
CA ASP A 53 4.77 -2.33 -7.40
C ASP A 53 5.95 -1.59 -6.78
N LYS A 54 5.73 -0.96 -5.62
CA LYS A 54 6.77 -0.25 -4.89
C LYS A 54 6.63 -0.53 -3.41
N VAL A 55 7.75 -0.73 -2.72
CA VAL A 55 7.78 -0.83 -1.27
C VAL A 55 8.76 0.20 -0.75
N LEU A 56 8.29 1.08 0.10
CA LEU A 56 9.06 2.21 0.60
C LEU A 56 9.27 2.09 2.10
N ASP A 57 10.35 2.65 2.59
CA ASP A 57 10.64 2.75 4.02
C ASP A 57 10.42 4.18 4.48
N PHE A 58 9.68 4.36 5.56
CA PHE A 58 9.45 5.67 6.15
C PHE A 58 9.51 5.56 7.67
N ALA A 59 10.46 6.25 8.29
CA ALA A 59 10.59 6.23 9.74
C ALA A 59 9.35 6.85 10.37
N TRP A 60 8.73 6.13 11.30
CA TRP A 60 7.53 6.63 11.96
C TRP A 60 7.85 7.84 12.84
N ILE A 61 7.13 8.93 12.65
CA ILE A 61 7.32 10.17 13.40
C ILE A 61 6.02 10.65 14.04
N ASP A 62 5.11 9.72 14.33
CA ASP A 62 3.79 10.03 14.90
C ASP A 62 2.96 10.96 14.02
N ASP A 63 3.19 10.94 12.72
CA ASP A 63 2.45 11.75 11.77
C ASP A 63 1.99 10.88 10.62
N PHE A 64 0.74 10.43 10.70
CA PHE A 64 0.17 9.57 9.68
C PHE A 64 0.05 10.28 8.33
N SER A 65 -0.23 11.58 8.38
CA SER A 65 -0.34 12.37 7.15
C SER A 65 1.00 12.47 6.43
N ALA A 66 2.09 12.58 7.19
CA ALA A 66 3.44 12.62 6.59
C ALA A 66 3.74 11.32 5.86
N ALA A 67 3.38 10.17 6.45
CA ALA A 67 3.58 8.87 5.81
C ALA A 67 2.75 8.75 4.54
N ARG A 68 1.50 9.21 4.56
CA ARG A 68 0.65 9.20 3.37
C ARG A 68 1.21 10.09 2.28
N ASN A 69 1.65 11.27 2.63
CA ASN A 69 2.22 12.20 1.65
C ASN A 69 3.49 11.62 1.03
N PHE A 70 4.32 10.99 1.84
CA PHE A 70 5.52 10.34 1.35
C PHE A 70 5.16 9.24 0.35
N CYS A 71 4.18 8.42 0.67
CA CYS A 71 3.72 7.37 -0.23
C CYS A 71 3.18 7.96 -1.54
N ALA A 72 2.36 9.00 -1.42
CA ALA A 72 1.73 9.63 -2.58
C ALA A 72 2.75 10.28 -3.51
N GLN A 73 3.85 10.79 -2.97
CA GLN A 73 4.91 11.39 -3.79
C GLN A 73 5.55 10.39 -4.74
N HIS A 74 5.47 9.11 -4.44
CA HIS A 74 6.05 8.05 -5.26
C HIS A 74 5.04 7.43 -6.22
N ALA A 75 3.78 7.92 -6.18
CA ALA A 75 2.75 7.41 -7.06
C ALA A 75 2.94 7.91 -8.48
N SER A 76 2.70 7.03 -9.45
CA SER A 76 2.81 7.37 -10.87
C SER A 76 1.53 7.94 -11.44
N ASN A 77 0.43 7.81 -10.73
CA ASN A 77 -0.89 8.25 -11.19
C ASN A 77 -1.40 9.42 -10.37
N ASN A 78 -2.30 10.20 -10.96
CA ASN A 78 -2.87 11.36 -10.29
C ASN A 78 -3.96 11.00 -9.30
N TRP A 79 -4.61 9.87 -9.49
CA TRP A 79 -5.66 9.39 -8.59
C TRP A 79 -5.04 8.48 -7.55
N ILE A 80 -5.25 8.81 -6.29
CA ILE A 80 -4.65 8.08 -5.18
C ILE A 80 -5.72 7.60 -4.23
N LEU A 81 -5.71 6.30 -3.95
CA LEU A 81 -6.60 5.67 -2.99
C LEU A 81 -5.77 5.23 -1.80
N SER A 82 -6.09 5.77 -0.61
CA SER A 82 -5.39 5.41 0.62
C SER A 82 -6.18 4.36 1.37
N LEU A 83 -5.51 3.26 1.73
CA LEU A 83 -6.13 2.16 2.47
C LEU A 83 -5.24 1.73 3.61
N ASP A 84 -5.84 1.18 4.67
CA ASP A 84 -5.11 0.52 5.73
C ASP A 84 -5.08 -0.98 5.46
N CYS A 85 -4.00 -1.64 5.85
CA CYS A 85 -3.84 -3.07 5.57
C CYS A 85 -4.87 -3.95 6.26
N ASP A 86 -5.43 -3.51 7.36
CA ASP A 86 -6.44 -4.27 8.08
C ASP A 86 -7.86 -4.05 7.54
N GLU A 87 -8.01 -3.21 6.52
CA GLU A 87 -9.28 -3.02 5.85
C GLU A 87 -9.40 -4.00 4.69
N TYR A 88 -10.51 -4.69 4.62
CA TYR A 88 -10.77 -5.61 3.51
C TYR A 88 -11.51 -4.88 2.40
N VAL A 89 -11.00 -5.04 1.20
CA VAL A 89 -11.62 -4.44 0.02
C VAL A 89 -12.60 -5.44 -0.56
N ASN A 90 -13.88 -5.24 -0.29
CA ASN A 90 -14.93 -6.07 -0.87
C ASN A 90 -15.43 -5.47 -2.18
N SER A 91 -15.47 -4.15 -2.23
CA SER A 91 -15.76 -3.43 -3.46
C SER A 91 -15.06 -2.07 -3.38
N ILE A 92 -14.55 -1.63 -4.52
CA ILE A 92 -13.94 -0.31 -4.61
C ILE A 92 -14.79 0.52 -5.55
N ASP A 93 -15.28 1.62 -5.03
CA ASP A 93 -16.06 2.56 -5.78
C ASP A 93 -15.14 3.68 -6.26
N VAL A 94 -14.71 3.57 -7.50
CA VAL A 94 -13.74 4.50 -8.08
C VAL A 94 -14.35 5.38 -9.15
#